data_3c3707f0367db74c4778f03605c70c72
#
_entry.id   3c3707f0367db74c4778f03605c70c72
#
_cell.length_a   1.000
_cell.length_b   1.000
_cell.length_c   1.000
_cell.angle_alpha   90.00
_cell.angle_beta   90.00
_cell.angle_gamma   90.00
#
_symmetry.space_group_name_H-M   'P 1'
#
loop_
_entity.id
_entity.type
_entity.pdbx_description
1 polymer ?
#
loop_
_entity_poly.entity_id
_entity_poly.type
_entity_poly.pdbx_seq_one_letter_code
_entity_poly.pdbx_strand_id
1 'polypeptide(L)'
;MNVKKIERVRIVSATTKTPLTLIGTMVGVCQGSDTSSQDKNIGRAISCISQGHYRVLEYVDVYIVMSHISARVAREWYTHIGGQPTRLQESTRYVDCADFNAVMPPSISDNIDAFDKYSRCLDMILKTYKALSELGVPREDCAMVLPLGMTTKLSLKHNARNLMDMSRQRMCSRAYWEYREIFKDLIAKLSEYSNEWKTLCSLIFKPKCEAFGKCTEKNSCGRMNKN
;
A
#
# COMPACT_ATOMS: atom_id res chain seq x y z
N MET A 1 -0.68 -12.07 -26.62
CA MET A 1 -0.42 -10.64 -26.30
C MET A 1 0.11 -10.56 -24.87
N ASN A 2 1.37 -10.14 -24.66
CA ASN A 2 1.86 -9.83 -23.33
C ASN A 2 1.18 -8.54 -22.85
N VAL A 3 0.13 -8.66 -22.05
CA VAL A 3 -0.44 -7.52 -21.35
C VAL A 3 0.62 -7.04 -20.37
N LYS A 4 1.28 -5.94 -20.66
CA LYS A 4 2.25 -5.30 -19.77
C LYS A 4 1.52 -5.02 -18.46
N LYS A 5 1.88 -5.73 -17.39
CA LYS A 5 1.29 -5.50 -16.05
C LYS A 5 1.53 -4.04 -15.69
N ILE A 6 0.47 -3.28 -15.45
CA ILE A 6 0.56 -1.87 -15.07
C ILE A 6 1.31 -1.79 -13.74
N GLU A 7 2.38 -1.02 -13.69
CA GLU A 7 3.14 -0.80 -12.47
C GLU A 7 2.34 0.12 -11.53
N ARG A 8 1.82 -0.44 -10.44
CA ARG A 8 1.02 0.31 -9.45
C ARG A 8 1.85 0.89 -8.32
N VAL A 9 3.04 0.36 -8.06
CA VAL A 9 3.89 0.75 -6.93
C VAL A 9 5.30 0.99 -7.41
N ARG A 10 5.86 2.14 -7.07
CA ARG A 10 7.25 2.51 -7.30
C ARG A 10 7.90 2.97 -6.00
N ILE A 11 9.06 2.42 -5.65
CA ILE A 11 9.87 2.85 -4.52
C ILE A 11 10.73 4.04 -4.95
N VAL A 12 10.70 5.12 -4.18
CA VAL A 12 11.49 6.33 -4.44
C VAL A 12 12.90 6.15 -3.88
N SER A 13 13.91 6.66 -4.57
CA SER A 13 15.34 6.49 -4.24
C SER A 13 15.75 7.08 -2.88
N ALA A 14 14.92 7.93 -2.26
CA ALA A 14 15.09 8.40 -0.89
C ALA A 14 14.90 7.29 0.17
N THR A 15 14.30 6.14 -0.21
CA THR A 15 14.22 4.95 0.63
C THR A 15 15.62 4.34 0.76
N THR A 16 16.08 4.09 1.99
CA THR A 16 17.39 3.43 2.19
C THR A 16 17.41 2.03 1.59
N LYS A 17 18.54 1.66 0.98
CA LYS A 17 18.79 0.29 0.48
C LYS A 17 19.25 -0.66 1.58
N THR A 18 19.65 -0.12 2.73
CA THR A 18 20.27 -0.88 3.83
C THR A 18 19.47 -0.75 5.14
N PRO A 19 18.17 -1.14 5.15
CA PRO A 19 17.30 -0.95 6.31
C PRO A 19 17.76 -1.76 7.54
N LEU A 20 18.26 -2.98 7.36
CA LEU A 20 18.74 -3.81 8.47
C LEU A 20 20.05 -3.27 9.04
N THR A 21 20.95 -2.80 8.20
CA THR A 21 22.19 -2.14 8.63
C THR A 21 21.86 -0.90 9.44
N LEU A 22 20.94 -0.05 8.99
CA LEU A 22 20.49 1.14 9.72
C LEU A 22 19.93 0.78 11.10
N ILE A 23 18.97 -0.15 11.14
CA ILE A 23 18.37 -0.63 12.41
C ILE A 23 19.46 -1.16 13.35
N GLY A 24 20.34 -2.03 12.86
CA GLY A 24 21.37 -2.64 13.68
C GLY A 24 22.42 -1.65 14.19
N THR A 25 22.73 -0.62 13.42
CA THR A 25 23.55 0.51 13.89
C THR A 25 22.90 1.20 15.09
N MET A 26 21.61 1.55 14.98
CA MET A 26 20.87 2.22 16.06
C MET A 26 20.74 1.35 17.31
N VAL A 27 20.50 0.05 17.13
CA VAL A 27 20.49 -0.93 18.23
C VAL A 27 21.88 -1.04 18.85
N GLY A 28 22.95 -1.08 18.04
CA GLY A 28 24.34 -1.13 18.52
C GLY A 28 24.70 0.06 19.39
N VAL A 29 24.30 1.27 19.01
CA VAL A 29 24.49 2.49 19.85
C VAL A 29 23.79 2.34 21.19
N CYS A 30 22.55 1.85 21.22
CA CYS A 30 21.80 1.63 22.46
C CYS A 30 22.48 0.59 23.39
N GLN A 31 23.20 -0.38 22.79
CA GLN A 31 23.90 -1.45 23.51
C GLN A 31 25.36 -1.13 23.85
N GLY A 32 25.86 0.08 23.52
CA GLY A 32 27.29 0.43 23.66
C GLY A 32 28.23 -0.45 22.85
N SER A 33 27.76 -1.00 21.72
CA SER A 33 28.50 -1.94 20.88
C SER A 33 29.16 -1.23 19.69
N ASP A 34 30.26 -1.81 19.18
CA ASP A 34 30.84 -1.37 17.90
C ASP A 34 29.83 -1.54 16.76
N THR A 35 29.64 -0.47 15.97
CA THR A 35 28.68 -0.41 14.85
C THR A 35 29.35 -0.32 13.49
N SER A 36 30.66 -0.50 13.41
CA SER A 36 31.43 -0.40 12.16
C SER A 36 31.17 -1.55 11.17
N SER A 37 30.81 -2.72 11.68
CA SER A 37 30.57 -3.93 10.85
C SER A 37 29.13 -4.03 10.39
N GLN A 38 28.92 -4.01 9.06
CA GLN A 38 27.60 -4.18 8.44
C GLN A 38 26.96 -5.52 8.82
N ASP A 39 27.70 -6.63 8.74
CA ASP A 39 27.18 -7.97 9.04
C ASP A 39 26.73 -8.10 10.50
N LYS A 40 27.50 -7.54 11.44
CA LYS A 40 27.10 -7.50 12.86
C LYS A 40 25.83 -6.66 13.06
N ASN A 41 25.72 -5.54 12.35
CA ASN A 41 24.52 -4.69 12.40
C ASN A 41 23.29 -5.43 11.84
N ILE A 42 23.41 -6.10 10.69
CA ILE A 42 22.32 -6.92 10.12
C ILE A 42 21.90 -8.01 11.13
N GLY A 43 22.85 -8.72 11.73
CA GLY A 43 22.55 -9.74 12.74
C GLY A 43 21.80 -9.19 13.96
N ARG A 44 22.23 -8.02 14.48
CA ARG A 44 21.53 -7.32 15.60
C ARG A 44 20.11 -6.94 15.23
N ALA A 45 19.90 -6.38 14.03
CA ALA A 45 18.59 -5.99 13.56
C ALA A 45 17.64 -7.20 13.48
N ILE A 46 18.09 -8.30 12.87
CA ILE A 46 17.32 -9.53 12.76
C ILE A 46 16.96 -10.08 14.15
N SER A 47 17.95 -10.17 15.05
CA SER A 47 17.73 -10.65 16.42
C SER A 47 16.69 -9.78 17.17
N CYS A 48 16.86 -8.46 17.13
CA CYS A 48 15.97 -7.51 17.79
C CYS A 48 14.53 -7.60 17.27
N ILE A 49 14.35 -7.68 15.95
CA ILE A 49 13.03 -7.82 15.31
C ILE A 49 12.40 -9.17 15.66
N SER A 50 13.17 -10.26 15.64
CA SER A 50 12.68 -11.63 15.96
C SER A 50 12.24 -11.76 17.40
N GLN A 51 12.81 -10.98 18.31
CA GLN A 51 12.42 -10.90 19.72
C GLN A 51 11.21 -9.97 19.96
N GLY A 52 10.65 -9.35 18.91
CA GLY A 52 9.46 -8.51 19.00
C GLY A 52 9.73 -7.05 19.35
N HIS A 53 10.97 -6.60 19.37
CA HIS A 53 11.33 -5.19 19.63
C HIS A 53 11.08 -4.31 18.39
N TYR A 54 9.81 -4.22 17.95
CA TYR A 54 9.42 -3.58 16.70
C TYR A 54 9.57 -2.06 16.65
N ARG A 55 9.85 -1.38 17.79
CA ARG A 55 10.10 0.06 17.79
C ARG A 55 11.27 0.45 16.89
N VAL A 56 12.25 -0.43 16.74
CA VAL A 56 13.41 -0.20 15.87
C VAL A 56 13.05 -0.01 14.38
N LEU A 57 11.88 -0.47 13.96
CA LEU A 57 11.37 -0.29 12.60
C LEU A 57 10.99 1.17 12.28
N GLU A 58 10.83 2.01 13.31
CA GLU A 58 10.51 3.43 13.15
C GLU A 58 11.68 4.25 12.59
N TYR A 59 12.92 3.73 12.66
CA TYR A 59 14.08 4.34 12.01
C TYR A 59 14.08 4.23 10.49
N VAL A 60 13.27 3.37 9.90
CA VAL A 60 13.29 3.07 8.47
C VAL A 60 12.09 3.67 7.78
N ASP A 61 12.32 4.79 7.08
CA ASP A 61 11.32 5.43 6.24
C ASP A 61 11.29 4.82 4.83
N VAL A 62 10.09 4.68 4.30
CA VAL A 62 9.80 4.18 2.95
C VAL A 62 9.01 5.24 2.19
N TYR A 63 9.56 5.68 1.06
CA TYR A 63 8.95 6.65 0.17
C TYR A 63 8.40 5.92 -1.05
N ILE A 64 7.10 6.10 -1.32
CA ILE A 64 6.35 5.32 -2.29
C ILE A 64 5.55 6.25 -3.19
N VAL A 65 5.50 5.95 -4.47
CA VAL A 65 4.48 6.50 -5.38
C VAL A 65 3.59 5.35 -5.81
N MET A 66 2.29 5.51 -5.60
CA MET A 66 1.27 4.60 -6.11
C MET A 66 0.49 5.27 -7.24
N SER A 67 0.17 4.51 -8.28
CA SER A 67 -0.60 4.97 -9.44
C SER A 67 -1.58 3.89 -9.89
N HIS A 68 -2.62 4.28 -10.64
CA HIS A 68 -3.65 3.37 -11.13
C HIS A 68 -4.35 2.58 -9.99
N ILE A 69 -4.49 3.20 -8.83
CA ILE A 69 -5.23 2.66 -7.69
C ILE A 69 -6.57 3.38 -7.60
N SER A 70 -7.62 2.70 -7.10
CA SER A 70 -8.92 3.35 -6.95
C SER A 70 -8.92 4.42 -5.84
N ALA A 71 -9.72 5.46 -5.99
CA ALA A 71 -9.98 6.43 -4.92
C ALA A 71 -10.53 5.75 -3.66
N ARG A 72 -11.21 4.61 -3.81
CA ARG A 72 -11.65 3.76 -2.71
C ARG A 72 -10.47 3.25 -1.87
N VAL A 73 -9.45 2.68 -2.50
CA VAL A 73 -8.24 2.22 -1.80
C VAL A 73 -7.47 3.38 -1.20
N ALA A 74 -7.36 4.49 -1.93
CA ALA A 74 -6.72 5.70 -1.41
C ALA A 74 -7.37 6.14 -0.08
N ARG A 75 -8.71 6.19 -0.02
CA ARG A 75 -9.45 6.49 1.20
C ARG A 75 -9.16 5.50 2.33
N GLU A 76 -9.11 4.19 2.05
CA GLU A 76 -8.78 3.18 3.06
C GLU A 76 -7.31 3.30 3.51
N TRP A 77 -6.40 3.68 2.62
CA TRP A 77 -4.98 3.91 2.96
C TRP A 77 -4.82 5.03 3.98
N TYR A 78 -5.62 6.08 3.87
CA TYR A 78 -5.63 7.22 4.80
C TYR A 78 -6.08 6.85 6.24
N THR A 79 -6.71 5.72 6.47
CA THR A 79 -7.11 5.28 7.82
C THR A 79 -5.93 4.80 8.68
N HIS A 80 -4.77 4.50 8.09
CA HIS A 80 -3.60 4.01 8.80
C HIS A 80 -2.68 5.17 9.22
N ILE A 81 -2.91 5.69 10.42
CA ILE A 81 -2.27 6.91 10.94
C ILE A 81 -1.08 6.65 11.89
N GLY A 82 -0.85 5.39 12.32
CA GLY A 82 0.27 5.04 13.19
C GLY A 82 1.61 5.44 12.58
N GLY A 83 2.55 5.96 13.40
CA GLY A 83 3.86 6.38 12.93
C GLY A 83 3.87 7.66 12.09
N GLN A 84 2.79 8.45 12.12
CA GLN A 84 2.66 9.75 11.44
C GLN A 84 3.04 9.71 9.94
N PRO A 85 2.40 8.89 9.12
CA PRO A 85 2.71 8.82 7.69
C PRO A 85 2.34 10.13 6.99
N THR A 86 3.17 10.53 6.01
CA THR A 86 2.87 11.66 5.11
C THR A 86 2.22 11.11 3.84
N ARG A 87 1.14 11.73 3.40
CA ARG A 87 0.34 11.25 2.25
C ARG A 87 -0.21 12.43 1.48
N LEU A 88 0.03 12.45 0.17
CA LEU A 88 -0.58 13.39 -0.76
C LEU A 88 -1.26 12.60 -1.86
N GLN A 89 -2.51 12.95 -2.14
CA GLN A 89 -3.30 12.37 -3.23
C GLN A 89 -3.35 13.35 -4.40
N GLU A 90 -3.40 12.84 -5.62
CA GLU A 90 -3.67 13.61 -6.83
C GLU A 90 -5.00 14.37 -6.66
N SER A 91 -4.93 15.70 -6.84
CA SER A 91 -6.05 16.58 -6.53
C SER A 91 -6.94 16.78 -7.73
N THR A 92 -8.24 16.52 -7.57
CA THR A 92 -9.28 16.81 -8.57
C THR A 92 -9.52 18.32 -8.80
N ARG A 93 -8.90 19.19 -8.00
CA ARG A 93 -8.91 20.65 -8.22
C ARG A 93 -7.91 21.07 -9.30
N TYR A 94 -6.78 20.35 -9.42
CA TYR A 94 -5.69 20.67 -10.33
C TYR A 94 -5.66 19.78 -11.57
N VAL A 95 -6.06 18.52 -11.43
CA VAL A 95 -6.06 17.55 -12.54
C VAL A 95 -7.43 17.51 -13.17
N ASP A 96 -7.44 17.59 -14.51
CA ASP A 96 -8.68 17.40 -15.27
C ASP A 96 -9.05 15.92 -15.29
N CYS A 97 -10.31 15.64 -14.97
CA CYS A 97 -10.86 14.29 -14.94
C CYS A 97 -11.80 13.99 -16.13
N ALA A 98 -11.74 14.81 -17.19
CA ALA A 98 -12.57 14.62 -18.39
C ALA A 98 -12.32 13.29 -19.13
N ASP A 99 -11.22 12.61 -18.82
CA ASP A 99 -10.87 11.29 -19.36
C ASP A 99 -10.38 10.35 -18.25
N PHE A 100 -11.07 10.35 -17.10
CA PHE A 100 -10.68 9.49 -15.99
C PHE A 100 -10.76 8.01 -16.34
N ASN A 101 -9.83 7.22 -15.79
CA ASN A 101 -9.89 5.77 -15.82
C ASN A 101 -10.50 5.24 -14.52
N ALA A 102 -11.08 4.04 -14.57
CA ALA A 102 -11.61 3.37 -13.39
C ALA A 102 -11.04 1.96 -13.25
N VAL A 103 -10.87 1.54 -12.00
CA VAL A 103 -10.49 0.16 -11.68
C VAL A 103 -11.70 -0.74 -11.93
N MET A 104 -11.51 -1.80 -12.74
CA MET A 104 -12.53 -2.81 -12.97
C MET A 104 -12.41 -3.92 -11.92
N PRO A 105 -13.40 -4.10 -11.02
CA PRO A 105 -13.39 -5.20 -10.05
C PRO A 105 -13.48 -6.57 -10.74
N PRO A 106 -12.73 -7.59 -10.28
CA PRO A 106 -12.77 -8.93 -10.88
C PRO A 106 -14.18 -9.52 -10.95
N SER A 107 -14.98 -9.36 -9.90
CA SER A 107 -16.37 -9.84 -9.86
C SER A 107 -17.32 -9.18 -10.89
N ILE A 108 -16.92 -8.00 -11.38
CA ILE A 108 -17.65 -7.31 -12.47
C ILE A 108 -17.10 -7.75 -13.82
N SER A 109 -15.77 -7.86 -13.98
CA SER A 109 -15.16 -8.31 -15.25
C SER A 109 -15.54 -9.74 -15.62
N ASP A 110 -15.76 -10.59 -14.63
CA ASP A 110 -16.10 -12.01 -14.81
C ASP A 110 -17.59 -12.24 -15.13
N ASN A 111 -18.42 -11.18 -15.15
CA ASN A 111 -19.85 -11.23 -15.44
C ASN A 111 -20.20 -10.20 -16.52
N ILE A 112 -20.59 -10.68 -17.71
CA ILE A 112 -20.83 -9.82 -18.88
C ILE A 112 -21.93 -8.78 -18.67
N ASP A 113 -23.01 -9.13 -17.98
CA ASP A 113 -24.10 -8.19 -17.69
C ASP A 113 -23.70 -7.13 -16.67
N ALA A 114 -22.90 -7.52 -15.67
CA ALA A 114 -22.36 -6.57 -14.69
C ALA A 114 -21.34 -5.65 -15.34
N PHE A 115 -20.49 -6.17 -16.23
CA PHE A 115 -19.52 -5.39 -17.00
C PHE A 115 -20.20 -4.33 -17.87
N ASP A 116 -21.23 -4.71 -18.62
CA ASP A 116 -21.98 -3.78 -19.46
C ASP A 116 -22.62 -2.65 -18.63
N LYS A 117 -23.31 -3.00 -17.54
CA LYS A 117 -23.93 -2.01 -16.66
C LYS A 117 -22.92 -1.07 -16.01
N TYR A 118 -21.77 -1.61 -15.56
CA TYR A 118 -20.71 -0.82 -14.97
C TYR A 118 -20.09 0.14 -15.98
N SER A 119 -19.79 -0.34 -17.19
CA SER A 119 -19.22 0.46 -18.27
C SER A 119 -20.15 1.60 -18.68
N ARG A 120 -21.44 1.32 -18.89
CA ARG A 120 -22.45 2.36 -19.19
C ARG A 120 -22.56 3.40 -18.08
N CYS A 121 -22.46 2.99 -16.81
CA CYS A 121 -22.46 3.92 -15.68
C CYS A 121 -21.25 4.86 -15.75
N LEU A 122 -20.04 4.33 -16.01
CA LEU A 122 -18.83 5.13 -16.16
C LEU A 122 -18.93 6.13 -17.33
N ASP A 123 -19.47 5.69 -18.48
CA ASP A 123 -19.70 6.57 -19.65
C ASP A 123 -20.69 7.70 -19.32
N MET A 124 -21.75 7.41 -18.56
CA MET A 124 -22.70 8.41 -18.11
C MET A 124 -22.03 9.45 -17.21
N ILE A 125 -21.25 9.00 -16.23
CA ILE A 125 -20.49 9.87 -15.32
C ILE A 125 -19.55 10.77 -16.11
N LEU A 126 -18.82 10.21 -17.07
CA LEU A 126 -17.89 10.96 -17.91
C LEU A 126 -18.59 12.05 -18.72
N LYS A 127 -19.74 11.72 -19.35
CA LYS A 127 -20.57 12.69 -20.07
C LYS A 127 -21.09 13.79 -19.15
N THR A 128 -21.53 13.42 -17.96
CA THR A 128 -22.02 14.39 -16.97
C THR A 128 -20.91 15.35 -16.52
N TYR A 129 -19.70 14.82 -16.21
CA TYR A 129 -18.55 15.63 -15.86
C TYR A 129 -18.21 16.66 -16.95
N LYS A 130 -18.15 16.21 -18.20
CA LYS A 130 -17.87 17.09 -19.36
C LYS A 130 -18.94 18.18 -19.50
N ALA A 131 -20.21 17.82 -19.44
CA ALA A 131 -21.33 18.78 -19.55
C ALA A 131 -21.29 19.84 -18.43
N LEU A 132 -21.00 19.44 -17.17
CA LEU A 132 -20.85 20.40 -16.08
C LEU A 132 -19.66 21.35 -16.33
N SER A 133 -18.54 20.84 -16.82
CA SER A 133 -17.36 21.64 -17.17
C SER A 133 -17.66 22.64 -18.28
N GLU A 134 -18.39 22.23 -19.31
CA GLU A 134 -18.81 23.08 -20.44
C GLU A 134 -19.77 24.22 -19.98
N LEU A 135 -20.56 23.98 -18.94
CA LEU A 135 -21.41 24.99 -18.29
C LEU A 135 -20.64 25.96 -17.39
N GLY A 136 -19.30 25.81 -17.28
CA GLY A 136 -18.47 26.68 -16.45
C GLY A 136 -18.49 26.35 -14.95
N VAL A 137 -19.00 25.17 -14.56
CA VAL A 137 -18.97 24.72 -13.16
C VAL A 137 -17.50 24.51 -12.73
N PRO A 138 -17.10 25.02 -11.55
CA PRO A 138 -15.74 24.82 -11.04
C PRO A 138 -15.34 23.33 -11.02
N ARG A 139 -14.08 23.06 -11.36
CA ARG A 139 -13.56 21.68 -11.48
C ARG A 139 -13.77 20.84 -10.21
N GLU A 140 -13.62 21.45 -9.04
CA GLU A 140 -13.82 20.79 -7.75
C GLU A 140 -15.28 20.36 -7.53
N ASP A 141 -16.23 21.10 -8.07
CA ASP A 141 -17.65 20.79 -8.01
C ASP A 141 -18.02 19.74 -9.08
N CYS A 142 -17.48 19.85 -10.29
CA CYS A 142 -17.62 18.80 -11.30
C CYS A 142 -17.13 17.44 -10.77
N ALA A 143 -16.08 17.43 -9.95
CA ALA A 143 -15.52 16.21 -9.38
C ALA A 143 -16.46 15.47 -8.41
N MET A 144 -17.54 16.08 -7.94
CA MET A 144 -18.53 15.44 -7.07
C MET A 144 -19.27 14.26 -7.73
N VAL A 145 -19.30 14.19 -9.06
CA VAL A 145 -19.90 13.05 -9.77
C VAL A 145 -18.94 11.87 -9.95
N LEU A 146 -17.63 12.04 -9.67
CA LEU A 146 -16.61 11.02 -9.92
C LEU A 146 -16.80 9.79 -9.02
N PRO A 147 -16.65 8.57 -9.56
CA PRO A 147 -16.89 7.35 -8.80
C PRO A 147 -15.71 7.00 -7.89
N LEU A 148 -15.95 6.29 -6.79
CA LEU A 148 -14.89 5.73 -5.94
C LEU A 148 -13.97 4.75 -6.68
N GLY A 149 -14.42 4.18 -7.79
CA GLY A 149 -13.60 3.34 -8.66
C GLY A 149 -12.61 4.11 -9.54
N MET A 150 -12.71 5.44 -9.63
CA MET A 150 -11.79 6.27 -10.40
C MET A 150 -10.34 6.02 -9.95
N THR A 151 -9.42 5.93 -10.92
CA THR A 151 -7.99 5.80 -10.62
C THR A 151 -7.42 7.13 -10.13
N THR A 152 -6.49 7.03 -9.18
CA THR A 152 -5.75 8.17 -8.62
C THR A 152 -4.30 7.81 -8.36
N LYS A 153 -3.50 8.81 -7.95
CA LYS A 153 -2.12 8.63 -7.53
C LYS A 153 -1.94 9.10 -6.10
N LEU A 154 -1.04 8.42 -5.38
CA LEU A 154 -0.60 8.80 -4.04
C LEU A 154 0.92 8.93 -4.02
N SER A 155 1.43 9.97 -3.39
CA SER A 155 2.81 10.03 -2.90
C SER A 155 2.79 9.85 -1.38
N LEU A 156 3.61 8.92 -0.89
CA LEU A 156 3.52 8.40 0.46
C LEU A 156 4.90 8.35 1.12
N LYS A 157 4.93 8.67 2.40
CA LYS A 157 6.02 8.32 3.31
C LYS A 157 5.44 7.53 4.48
N HIS A 158 5.95 6.32 4.71
CA HIS A 158 5.63 5.48 5.86
C HIS A 158 6.92 5.03 6.52
N ASN A 159 6.94 4.80 7.83
CA ASN A 159 7.99 3.99 8.42
C ASN A 159 7.66 2.49 8.34
N ALA A 160 8.69 1.64 8.46
CA ALA A 160 8.51 0.18 8.35
C ALA A 160 7.60 -0.38 9.45
N ARG A 161 7.52 0.26 10.63
CA ARG A 161 6.61 -0.14 11.71
C ARG A 161 5.15 0.04 11.30
N ASN A 162 4.81 1.19 10.73
CA ASN A 162 3.45 1.46 10.26
C ASN A 162 3.06 0.46 9.15
N LEU A 163 3.96 0.21 8.18
CA LEU A 163 3.72 -0.78 7.12
C LEU A 163 3.54 -2.20 7.68
N MET A 164 4.30 -2.58 8.72
CA MET A 164 4.11 -3.87 9.40
C MET A 164 2.71 -3.96 10.02
N ASP A 165 2.25 -2.93 10.72
CA ASP A 165 0.94 -2.92 11.35
C ASP A 165 -0.19 -2.92 10.31
N MET A 166 0.00 -2.23 9.18
CA MET A 166 -0.90 -2.30 8.01
C MET A 166 -0.96 -3.72 7.44
N SER A 167 0.18 -4.41 7.30
CA SER A 167 0.25 -5.77 6.74
C SER A 167 -0.62 -6.75 7.51
N ARG A 168 -0.61 -6.65 8.83
CA ARG A 168 -1.40 -7.50 9.73
C ARG A 168 -2.90 -7.45 9.42
N GLN A 169 -3.40 -6.30 9.02
CA GLN A 169 -4.81 -6.10 8.68
C GLN A 169 -5.08 -6.36 7.20
N ARG A 170 -4.23 -5.84 6.32
CA ARG A 170 -4.50 -5.73 4.88
C ARG A 170 -4.04 -6.95 4.06
N MET A 171 -3.20 -7.82 4.63
CA MET A 171 -2.88 -9.12 4.00
C MET A 171 -3.87 -10.22 4.38
N CYS A 172 -4.84 -9.95 5.25
CA CYS A 172 -5.94 -10.87 5.55
C CYS A 172 -6.82 -11.06 4.30
N SER A 173 -7.29 -12.28 4.03
CA SER A 173 -8.20 -12.57 2.91
C SER A 173 -9.53 -11.82 2.99
N ARG A 174 -9.93 -11.34 4.17
CA ARG A 174 -11.13 -10.52 4.38
C ARG A 174 -10.94 -9.04 4.06
N ALA A 175 -9.70 -8.59 3.88
CA ALA A 175 -9.45 -7.22 3.42
C ALA A 175 -9.90 -7.04 1.96
N TYR A 176 -10.19 -5.82 1.58
CA TYR A 176 -10.58 -5.48 0.21
C TYR A 176 -9.54 -6.00 -0.80
N TRP A 177 -9.99 -6.62 -1.87
CA TRP A 177 -9.14 -7.36 -2.81
C TRP A 177 -8.05 -6.47 -3.43
N GLU A 178 -8.41 -5.26 -3.89
CA GLU A 178 -7.47 -4.34 -4.53
C GLU A 178 -6.37 -3.89 -3.56
N TYR A 179 -6.75 -3.62 -2.28
CA TYR A 179 -5.78 -3.28 -1.25
C TYR A 179 -4.75 -4.40 -1.03
N ARG A 180 -5.22 -5.65 -0.97
CA ARG A 180 -4.34 -6.82 -0.84
C ARG A 180 -3.36 -6.94 -1.98
N GLU A 181 -3.82 -6.72 -3.23
CA GLU A 181 -2.97 -6.79 -4.42
C GLU A 181 -1.92 -5.67 -4.44
N ILE A 182 -2.31 -4.44 -4.11
CA ILE A 182 -1.38 -3.31 -4.00
C ILE A 182 -0.33 -3.58 -2.90
N PHE A 183 -0.74 -4.15 -1.78
CA PHE A 183 0.18 -4.45 -0.69
C PHE A 183 1.16 -5.58 -1.07
N LYS A 184 0.74 -6.56 -1.85
CA LYS A 184 1.63 -7.57 -2.45
C LYS A 184 2.63 -6.94 -3.42
N ASP A 185 2.17 -6.02 -4.29
CA ASP A 185 3.04 -5.29 -5.22
C ASP A 185 4.08 -4.47 -4.45
N LEU A 186 3.70 -3.82 -3.33
CA LEU A 186 4.61 -3.09 -2.45
C LEU A 186 5.70 -4.00 -1.86
N ILE A 187 5.32 -5.17 -1.33
CA ILE A 187 6.28 -6.14 -0.79
C ILE A 187 7.23 -6.64 -1.88
N ALA A 188 6.72 -6.93 -3.07
CA ALA A 188 7.52 -7.36 -4.20
C ALA A 188 8.56 -6.28 -4.58
N LYS A 189 8.12 -5.02 -4.73
CA LYS A 189 8.99 -3.89 -5.07
C LYS A 189 10.05 -3.60 -4.01
N LEU A 190 9.72 -3.70 -2.73
CA LEU A 190 10.71 -3.58 -1.65
C LEU A 190 11.71 -4.74 -1.69
N SER A 191 11.25 -5.96 -1.94
CA SER A 191 12.12 -7.14 -2.03
C SER A 191 13.06 -7.09 -3.24
N GLU A 192 12.63 -6.48 -4.35
CA GLU A 192 13.46 -6.21 -5.54
C GLU A 192 14.45 -5.06 -5.29
N TYR A 193 14.13 -4.13 -4.38
CA TYR A 193 14.89 -2.89 -4.16
C TYR A 193 16.27 -3.15 -3.53
N SER A 194 16.36 -4.12 -2.58
CA SER A 194 17.65 -4.61 -2.05
C SER A 194 17.49 -5.94 -1.31
N ASN A 195 18.62 -6.65 -1.11
CA ASN A 195 18.66 -7.90 -0.34
C ASN A 195 18.25 -7.69 1.13
N GLU A 196 18.62 -6.57 1.73
CA GLU A 196 18.21 -6.25 3.10
C GLU A 196 16.70 -6.04 3.19
N TRP A 197 16.09 -5.38 2.20
CA TRP A 197 14.63 -5.27 2.11
C TRP A 197 13.96 -6.61 1.91
N LYS A 198 14.50 -7.49 1.06
CA LYS A 198 13.98 -8.85 0.88
C LYS A 198 13.92 -9.61 2.22
N THR A 199 15.00 -9.53 3.00
CA THR A 199 15.05 -10.13 4.33
C THR A 199 14.08 -9.47 5.30
N LEU A 200 14.07 -8.14 5.38
CA LEU A 200 13.17 -7.40 6.27
C LEU A 200 11.69 -7.68 5.95
N CYS A 201 11.31 -7.70 4.67
CA CYS A 201 9.94 -8.03 4.24
C CYS A 201 9.49 -9.40 4.75
N SER A 202 10.36 -10.41 4.69
CA SER A 202 10.04 -11.77 5.17
C SER A 202 9.83 -11.84 6.69
N LEU A 203 10.50 -10.97 7.44
CA LEU A 203 10.40 -10.91 8.89
C LEU A 203 9.11 -10.23 9.35
N ILE A 204 8.73 -9.11 8.71
CA ILE A 204 7.70 -8.20 9.27
C ILE A 204 6.34 -8.25 8.58
N PHE A 205 6.28 -8.58 7.28
CA PHE A 205 5.01 -8.51 6.54
C PHE A 205 4.27 -9.84 6.57
N LYS A 206 3.33 -9.94 7.49
CA LYS A 206 2.48 -11.13 7.71
C LYS A 206 1.06 -10.71 8.05
N PRO A 207 0.03 -11.44 7.61
CA PRO A 207 -1.33 -11.22 8.11
C PRO A 207 -1.40 -11.50 9.62
N LYS A 208 -2.37 -10.89 10.29
CA LYS A 208 -2.53 -10.96 11.76
C LYS A 208 -2.51 -12.41 12.29
N CYS A 209 -3.18 -13.33 11.61
CA CYS A 209 -3.24 -14.73 12.04
C CYS A 209 -1.87 -15.43 12.01
N GLU A 210 -1.03 -15.15 11.02
CA GLU A 210 0.33 -15.69 10.96
C GLU A 210 1.26 -15.01 11.99
N ALA A 211 1.07 -13.69 12.22
CA ALA A 211 1.85 -12.95 13.19
C ALA A 211 1.58 -13.40 14.64
N PHE A 212 0.37 -13.86 14.95
CA PHE A 212 -0.05 -14.26 16.32
C PHE A 212 -0.30 -15.77 16.47
N GLY A 213 -0.07 -16.57 15.42
CA GLY A 213 -0.25 -18.03 15.45
C GLY A 213 -1.69 -18.51 15.45
N LYS A 214 -2.69 -17.61 15.42
CA LYS A 214 -4.12 -17.97 15.43
C LYS A 214 -5.00 -16.97 14.69
N CYS A 215 -6.12 -17.48 14.15
CA CYS A 215 -7.14 -16.63 13.53
C CYS A 215 -8.11 -16.08 14.55
N THR A 216 -8.27 -14.75 14.61
CA THR A 216 -9.22 -14.06 15.51
C THR A 216 -10.52 -13.64 14.80
N GLU A 217 -10.66 -13.94 13.51
CA GLU A 217 -11.85 -13.58 12.73
C GLU A 217 -13.02 -14.53 13.03
N LYS A 218 -14.23 -13.96 13.13
CA LYS A 218 -15.47 -14.74 13.33
C LYS A 218 -15.62 -15.84 12.26
N ASN A 219 -15.36 -15.50 11.00
CA ASN A 219 -15.38 -16.43 9.86
C ASN A 219 -13.94 -16.59 9.34
N SER A 220 -13.24 -17.64 9.76
CA SER A 220 -11.91 -17.96 9.28
C SER A 220 -11.91 -18.30 7.79
N CYS A 221 -10.82 -17.94 7.09
CA CYS A 221 -10.59 -18.36 5.70
C CYS A 221 -9.86 -19.72 5.59
N GLY A 222 -9.61 -20.40 6.73
CA GLY A 222 -8.88 -21.68 6.77
C GLY A 222 -7.35 -21.58 6.78
N ARG A 223 -6.76 -20.37 6.65
CA ARG A 223 -5.28 -20.19 6.66
C ARG A 223 -4.66 -20.64 7.98
N MET A 224 -5.31 -20.34 9.10
CA MET A 224 -4.88 -20.72 10.45
C MET A 224 -6.07 -21.20 11.27
N ASN A 225 -5.84 -22.10 12.20
CA ASN A 225 -6.86 -22.57 13.13
C ASN A 225 -7.37 -21.44 14.02
N LYS A 226 -8.58 -21.63 14.57
CA LYS A 226 -9.25 -20.62 15.42
C LYS A 226 -8.88 -20.71 16.90
N ASN A 227 -8.07 -21.66 17.31
CA ASN A 227 -7.76 -21.89 18.73
C ASN A 227 -7.12 -20.72 19.44
#